data_90adbc3f08dd9f2e84fdd47d7d86e5c3
#
_entry.id   90adbc3f08dd9f2e84fdd47d7d86e5c3
#
_cell.length_a   1.000
_cell.length_b   1.000
_cell.length_c   1.000
_cell.angle_alpha   90.00
_cell.angle_beta   90.00
_cell.angle_gamma   90.00
#
_symmetry.space_group_name_H-M   'P 1'
#
loop_
_entity.id
_entity.type
_entity.pdbx_description
1 polymer ?
#
loop_
_entity_poly.entity_id
_entity_poly.type
_entity_poly.pdbx_seq_one_letter_code
_entity_poly.pdbx_strand_id
1 'polypeptide(L)'
;MFARLMMTAVMLFTASMVEAQRMGDDTYVVLGHGYAKDSENVYFNGQVLPWVDPHTFSLKRCDGHQSYRCFEKYVISHSDVFYDGKKLDDASASSFKDLGYGYGKDSFDVYFCGKKISGASANSFRLLKDGYAKDSFDVYFYGKKVSDASASSFSVDENGYAHDTFSTYYFGKKIGD
;
A
#
# COMPACT_ATOMS: atom_id res chain seq x y z
N MET A 1 14.59 9.39 41.62
CA MET A 1 13.50 8.44 41.33
C MET A 1 12.36 9.25 40.74
N PHE A 2 12.36 9.50 39.42
CA PHE A 2 11.35 10.30 38.74
C PHE A 2 10.50 9.37 37.89
N ALA A 3 9.21 9.30 38.25
CA ALA A 3 8.20 8.53 37.53
C ALA A 3 7.90 9.21 36.20
N ARG A 4 8.15 8.55 35.07
CA ARG A 4 7.67 8.94 33.75
C ARG A 4 6.16 8.71 33.70
N LEU A 5 5.43 9.80 33.68
CA LEU A 5 3.97 9.79 33.46
C LEU A 5 3.74 9.51 31.97
N MET A 6 3.25 8.31 31.62
CA MET A 6 2.75 7.98 30.29
C MET A 6 1.43 8.72 30.09
N MET A 7 1.45 9.80 29.34
CA MET A 7 0.24 10.45 28.83
C MET A 7 -0.14 9.83 27.49
N THR A 8 -1.17 8.98 27.53
CA THR A 8 -1.83 8.46 26.32
C THR A 8 -2.68 9.60 25.72
N ALA A 9 -2.12 10.30 24.74
CA ALA A 9 -2.89 11.25 23.95
C ALA A 9 -3.56 10.50 22.80
N VAL A 10 -4.86 10.23 22.92
CA VAL A 10 -5.70 9.83 21.80
C VAL A 10 -5.99 11.09 20.99
N MET A 11 -5.31 11.26 19.86
CA MET A 11 -5.60 12.34 18.91
C MET A 11 -6.50 11.85 17.80
N LEU A 12 -7.68 12.44 17.72
CA LEU A 12 -8.56 12.41 16.54
C LEU A 12 -7.93 13.29 15.45
N PHE A 13 -7.43 12.68 14.37
CA PHE A 13 -6.87 13.39 13.24
C PHE A 13 -7.98 13.80 12.26
N THR A 14 -8.25 15.10 12.17
CA THR A 14 -8.87 15.70 10.99
C THR A 14 -7.76 16.16 10.05
N ALA A 15 -7.89 15.81 8.77
CA ALA A 15 -6.92 16.13 7.73
C ALA A 15 -6.84 17.64 7.52
N SER A 16 -5.75 18.26 7.94
CA SER A 16 -5.08 19.40 7.30
C SER A 16 -4.02 20.01 8.22
N MET A 17 -2.88 20.35 7.61
CA MET A 17 -1.72 21.07 8.16
C MET A 17 -0.68 20.24 8.92
N VAL A 18 0.55 20.34 8.37
CA VAL A 18 1.79 19.99 9.07
C VAL A 18 1.96 20.99 10.22
N GLU A 19 1.50 20.63 11.39
CA GLU A 19 1.80 21.36 12.62
C GLU A 19 2.93 20.65 13.37
N ALA A 20 4.06 21.33 13.48
CA ALA A 20 5.12 20.94 14.39
C ALA A 20 4.67 21.30 15.80
N GLN A 21 4.24 20.32 16.60
CA GLN A 21 3.98 20.53 18.02
C GLN A 21 5.27 20.33 18.81
N ARG A 22 5.74 21.40 19.46
CA ARG A 22 6.83 21.34 20.43
C ARG A 22 6.30 20.77 21.75
N MET A 23 6.74 19.58 22.09
CA MET A 23 6.66 19.06 23.45
C MET A 23 8.09 18.76 23.93
N GLY A 24 8.68 19.72 24.65
CA GLY A 24 10.06 19.63 25.10
C GLY A 24 11.07 19.95 23.99
N ASP A 25 12.34 19.67 24.21
CA ASP A 25 13.44 19.97 23.29
C ASP A 25 13.46 19.08 22.02
N ASP A 26 12.56 18.10 21.90
CA ASP A 26 12.46 17.19 20.76
C ASP A 26 11.35 17.63 19.80
N THR A 27 11.74 17.96 18.57
CA THR A 27 10.82 18.37 17.52
C THR A 27 10.10 17.13 16.94
N TYR A 28 8.85 16.93 17.32
CA TYR A 28 7.98 15.90 16.74
C TYR A 28 7.42 16.39 15.41
N VAL A 29 7.73 15.67 14.33
CA VAL A 29 7.31 16.04 12.96
C VAL A 29 6.28 15.03 12.46
N VAL A 30 5.08 15.52 12.14
CA VAL A 30 4.04 14.71 11.49
C VAL A 30 4.32 14.66 9.99
N LEU A 31 4.46 13.45 9.45
CA LEU A 31 4.80 13.21 8.05
C LEU A 31 3.58 12.93 7.17
N GLY A 32 2.44 12.57 7.77
CA GLY A 32 1.21 12.16 7.08
C GLY A 32 1.00 10.64 7.09
N HIS A 33 -0.16 10.19 6.60
CA HIS A 33 -0.53 8.76 6.52
C HIS A 33 -0.37 7.97 7.84
N GLY A 34 -0.52 8.65 8.99
CA GLY A 34 -0.30 8.05 10.31
C GLY A 34 1.17 8.02 10.76
N TYR A 35 2.10 8.47 9.91
CA TYR A 35 3.53 8.51 10.26
C TYR A 35 3.94 9.84 10.87
N ALA A 36 4.84 9.74 11.84
CA ALA A 36 5.51 10.86 12.47
C ALA A 36 6.92 10.45 12.88
N LYS A 37 7.78 11.40 13.19
CA LYS A 37 9.12 11.14 13.74
C LYS A 37 9.59 12.25 14.68
N ASP A 38 10.50 11.91 15.56
CA ASP A 38 11.35 12.83 16.31
C ASP A 38 12.84 12.54 16.00
N SER A 39 13.74 12.97 16.84
CA SER A 39 15.18 12.75 16.68
C SER A 39 15.61 11.29 16.90
N GLU A 40 14.81 10.49 17.62
CA GLU A 40 15.18 9.15 18.06
C GLU A 40 14.35 8.05 17.38
N ASN A 41 13.09 8.35 17.01
CA ASN A 41 12.14 7.32 16.59
C ASN A 41 11.29 7.74 15.39
N VAL A 42 10.82 6.73 14.67
CA VAL A 42 9.72 6.85 13.72
C VAL A 42 8.46 6.19 14.32
N TYR A 43 7.32 6.81 14.12
CA TYR A 43 6.04 6.37 14.67
C TYR A 43 5.04 6.08 13.55
N PHE A 44 4.19 5.09 13.77
CA PHE A 44 2.99 4.85 12.99
C PHE A 44 1.78 4.77 13.93
N ASN A 45 0.79 5.66 13.74
CA ASN A 45 -0.38 5.78 14.61
C ASN A 45 -0.01 5.87 16.11
N GLY A 46 1.08 6.60 16.43
CA GLY A 46 1.57 6.78 17.79
C GLY A 46 2.40 5.63 18.36
N GLN A 47 2.60 4.55 17.62
CA GLN A 47 3.45 3.42 18.02
C GLN A 47 4.83 3.54 17.37
N VAL A 48 5.89 3.33 18.16
CA VAL A 48 7.27 3.31 17.65
C VAL A 48 7.44 2.19 16.64
N LEU A 49 8.01 2.52 15.47
CA LEU A 49 8.47 1.54 14.52
C LEU A 49 9.92 1.16 14.86
N PRO A 50 10.16 -0.02 15.48
CA PRO A 50 11.50 -0.46 15.77
C PRO A 50 12.28 -0.67 14.48
N TRP A 51 13.59 -0.40 14.50
CA TRP A 51 14.51 -0.62 13.37
C TRP A 51 14.36 0.36 12.19
N VAL A 52 13.58 1.43 12.32
CA VAL A 52 13.49 2.50 11.31
C VAL A 52 14.31 3.69 11.80
N ASP A 53 15.32 4.06 11.02
CA ASP A 53 16.17 5.21 11.33
C ASP A 53 15.43 6.52 11.03
N PRO A 54 15.15 7.38 12.03
CA PRO A 54 14.45 8.63 11.84
C PRO A 54 15.22 9.64 10.99
N HIS A 55 16.55 9.56 10.92
CA HIS A 55 17.36 10.50 10.14
C HIS A 55 17.22 10.26 8.63
N THR A 56 17.04 9.02 8.24
CA THR A 56 16.87 8.63 6.83
C THR A 56 15.41 8.46 6.42
N PHE A 57 14.49 8.36 7.37
CA PHE A 57 13.07 8.16 7.09
C PHE A 57 12.41 9.42 6.55
N SER A 58 11.88 9.34 5.35
CA SER A 58 11.03 10.34 4.73
C SER A 58 10.00 9.67 3.82
N LEU A 59 8.81 10.24 3.71
CA LEU A 59 7.80 9.75 2.79
C LEU A 59 8.09 10.28 1.39
N LYS A 60 8.16 9.40 0.39
CA LYS A 60 8.16 9.82 -1.02
C LYS A 60 6.76 10.36 -1.35
N ARG A 61 6.68 11.54 -1.95
CA ARG A 61 5.45 12.02 -2.56
C ARG A 61 5.06 11.07 -3.67
N CYS A 62 3.88 10.49 -3.58
CA CYS A 62 3.25 9.85 -4.72
C CYS A 62 2.81 10.96 -5.66
N ASP A 63 3.56 11.20 -6.74
CA ASP A 63 3.23 12.20 -7.74
C ASP A 63 1.93 11.78 -8.44
N GLY A 64 0.86 12.43 -8.04
CA GLY A 64 -0.30 12.78 -8.82
C GLY A 64 -1.04 11.68 -9.58
N HIS A 65 -1.80 10.85 -8.91
CA HIS A 65 -3.09 10.45 -9.44
C HIS A 65 -4.16 10.60 -8.35
N GLN A 66 -5.06 11.55 -8.57
CA GLN A 66 -6.33 11.64 -7.84
C GLN A 66 -7.09 10.33 -8.08
N SER A 67 -6.97 9.41 -7.17
CA SER A 67 -7.91 8.32 -7.08
C SER A 67 -8.41 8.21 -5.65
N TYR A 68 -9.65 8.54 -5.54
CA TYR A 68 -10.47 8.50 -4.37
C TYR A 68 -10.47 7.11 -3.75
N ARG A 69 -10.18 7.03 -2.46
CA ARG A 69 -10.51 5.98 -1.50
C ARG A 69 -9.32 5.20 -0.93
N CYS A 70 -9.04 5.51 0.34
CA CYS A 70 -8.77 4.58 1.47
C CYS A 70 -7.86 3.35 1.29
N PHE A 71 -7.13 3.18 0.20
CA PHE A 71 -6.24 2.03 0.00
C PHE A 71 -4.78 2.41 -0.20
N GLU A 72 -4.44 3.69 -0.08
CA GLU A 72 -3.05 4.15 -0.10
C GLU A 72 -2.37 3.86 1.24
N LYS A 73 -2.20 2.58 1.52
CA LYS A 73 -1.52 2.12 2.73
C LYS A 73 -0.06 1.76 2.50
N TYR A 74 0.40 1.80 1.24
CA TYR A 74 1.81 1.67 0.95
C TYR A 74 2.51 2.99 1.19
N VAL A 75 3.57 2.94 1.95
CA VAL A 75 4.45 4.06 2.21
C VAL A 75 5.85 3.67 1.83
N ILE A 76 6.47 4.48 0.99
CA ILE A 76 7.83 4.26 0.50
C ILE A 76 8.74 5.27 1.17
N SER A 77 9.69 4.79 1.95
CA SER A 77 10.78 5.58 2.49
C SER A 77 11.98 5.56 1.53
N HIS A 78 13.12 6.10 1.98
CA HIS A 78 14.34 6.07 1.20
C HIS A 78 14.80 4.64 0.87
N SER A 79 14.73 3.73 1.84
CA SER A 79 15.24 2.36 1.75
C SER A 79 14.17 1.28 1.85
N ASP A 80 12.99 1.60 2.37
CA ASP A 80 12.02 0.62 2.80
C ASP A 80 10.61 0.90 2.26
N VAL A 81 9.83 -0.17 2.16
CA VAL A 81 8.40 -0.10 1.84
C VAL A 81 7.61 -0.59 3.04
N PHE A 82 6.55 0.12 3.38
CA PHE A 82 5.63 -0.22 4.45
C PHE A 82 4.21 -0.37 3.92
N TYR A 83 3.44 -1.24 4.53
CA TYR A 83 2.01 -1.32 4.35
C TYR A 83 1.35 -1.32 5.73
N ASP A 84 0.51 -0.31 6.00
CA ASP A 84 -0.20 -0.17 7.28
C ASP A 84 0.76 -0.28 8.49
N GLY A 85 1.90 0.44 8.42
CA GLY A 85 2.94 0.48 9.45
C GLY A 85 3.86 -0.75 9.52
N LYS A 86 3.63 -1.77 8.71
CA LYS A 86 4.48 -2.97 8.68
C LYS A 86 5.46 -2.92 7.52
N LYS A 87 6.73 -3.13 7.80
CA LYS A 87 7.76 -3.23 6.77
C LYS A 87 7.54 -4.45 5.89
N LEU A 88 7.75 -4.28 4.59
CA LEU A 88 7.81 -5.36 3.60
C LEU A 88 9.28 -5.73 3.39
N ASP A 89 9.71 -6.85 3.96
CA ASP A 89 11.14 -7.24 3.97
C ASP A 89 11.72 -7.50 2.58
N ASP A 90 10.91 -8.00 1.64
CA ASP A 90 11.34 -8.35 0.29
C ASP A 90 11.09 -7.24 -0.75
N ALA A 91 10.54 -6.11 -0.36
CA ALA A 91 10.16 -5.07 -1.30
C ALA A 91 11.30 -4.08 -1.58
N SER A 92 11.59 -3.85 -2.85
CA SER A 92 12.59 -2.88 -3.29
C SER A 92 12.01 -1.46 -3.36
N ALA A 93 12.31 -0.62 -2.37
CA ALA A 93 11.83 0.76 -2.30
C ALA A 93 12.23 1.63 -3.52
N SER A 94 13.36 1.31 -4.16
CA SER A 94 13.86 2.07 -5.31
C SER A 94 12.97 1.93 -6.55
N SER A 95 12.30 0.78 -6.70
CA SER A 95 11.45 0.46 -7.85
C SER A 95 9.97 0.28 -7.51
N PHE A 96 9.62 0.39 -6.23
CA PHE A 96 8.25 0.15 -5.78
C PHE A 96 7.27 1.20 -6.33
N LYS A 97 6.11 0.69 -6.75
CA LYS A 97 4.97 1.49 -7.22
C LYS A 97 3.71 1.01 -6.53
N ASP A 98 2.98 1.92 -5.91
CA ASP A 98 1.60 1.69 -5.51
C ASP A 98 0.73 1.78 -6.78
N LEU A 99 -0.03 0.73 -7.05
CA LEU A 99 -0.91 0.64 -8.22
C LEU A 99 -2.36 0.99 -7.89
N GLY A 100 -2.68 1.16 -6.61
CA GLY A 100 -4.04 1.34 -6.14
C GLY A 100 -4.77 0.02 -5.85
N TYR A 101 -5.99 0.11 -5.29
CA TYR A 101 -6.81 -1.03 -4.87
C TYR A 101 -6.08 -2.04 -3.97
N GLY A 102 -5.06 -1.61 -3.23
CA GLY A 102 -4.23 -2.45 -2.38
C GLY A 102 -3.14 -3.23 -3.11
N TYR A 103 -3.01 -3.07 -4.42
CA TYR A 103 -1.92 -3.65 -5.19
C TYR A 103 -0.69 -2.73 -5.19
N GLY A 104 0.46 -3.33 -5.04
CA GLY A 104 1.76 -2.70 -5.24
C GLY A 104 2.69 -3.65 -5.96
N LYS A 105 3.72 -3.12 -6.59
CA LYS A 105 4.78 -3.93 -7.19
C LYS A 105 6.12 -3.22 -7.17
N ASP A 106 7.18 -3.98 -7.18
CA ASP A 106 8.51 -3.52 -7.53
C ASP A 106 8.98 -4.16 -8.86
N SER A 107 10.27 -4.18 -9.12
CA SER A 107 10.83 -4.79 -10.34
C SER A 107 10.74 -6.32 -10.33
N PHE A 108 10.57 -6.95 -9.18
CA PHE A 108 10.66 -8.40 -9.00
C PHE A 108 9.34 -9.01 -8.59
N ASP A 109 8.60 -8.35 -7.72
CA ASP A 109 7.46 -8.92 -7.01
C ASP A 109 6.21 -8.05 -7.07
N VAL A 110 5.06 -8.72 -6.91
CA VAL A 110 3.75 -8.08 -6.80
C VAL A 110 3.18 -8.34 -5.41
N TYR A 111 2.53 -7.32 -4.86
CA TYR A 111 1.97 -7.36 -3.52
C TYR A 111 0.49 -6.98 -3.54
N PHE A 112 -0.26 -7.57 -2.62
CA PHE A 112 -1.63 -7.16 -2.31
C PHE A 112 -1.78 -6.98 -0.80
N CYS A 113 -2.18 -5.79 -0.37
CA CYS A 113 -2.32 -5.43 1.05
C CYS A 113 -1.09 -5.85 1.88
N GLY A 114 0.11 -5.51 1.39
CA GLY A 114 1.38 -5.79 2.04
C GLY A 114 1.86 -7.24 1.96
N LYS A 115 1.13 -8.12 1.27
CA LYS A 115 1.52 -9.54 1.11
C LYS A 115 1.92 -9.82 -0.32
N LYS A 116 3.02 -10.50 -0.50
CA LYS A 116 3.51 -10.95 -1.81
C LYS A 116 2.53 -11.93 -2.45
N ILE A 117 2.20 -11.70 -3.73
CA ILE A 117 1.41 -12.61 -4.55
C ILE A 117 2.36 -13.60 -5.22
N SER A 118 2.36 -14.84 -4.74
CA SER A 118 3.23 -15.87 -5.30
C SER A 118 2.88 -16.17 -6.75
N GLY A 119 3.91 -16.18 -7.60
CA GLY A 119 3.80 -16.52 -9.03
C GLY A 119 3.32 -15.38 -9.93
N ALA A 120 3.00 -14.21 -9.37
CA ALA A 120 2.64 -13.05 -10.19
C ALA A 120 3.88 -12.45 -10.86
N SER A 121 3.78 -12.18 -12.17
CA SER A 121 4.85 -11.60 -12.96
C SER A 121 4.87 -10.08 -12.85
N ALA A 122 5.77 -9.52 -12.03
CA ALA A 122 5.86 -8.07 -11.82
C ALA A 122 6.09 -7.28 -13.13
N ASN A 123 6.82 -7.84 -14.08
CA ASN A 123 7.14 -7.18 -15.34
C ASN A 123 5.88 -6.87 -16.18
N SER A 124 4.94 -7.80 -16.23
CA SER A 124 3.71 -7.69 -17.04
C SER A 124 2.47 -7.33 -16.22
N PHE A 125 2.61 -7.22 -14.89
CA PHE A 125 1.48 -6.96 -14.00
C PHE A 125 0.89 -5.56 -14.21
N ARG A 126 -0.42 -5.52 -14.40
CA ARG A 126 -1.18 -4.28 -14.52
C ARG A 126 -2.52 -4.37 -13.81
N LEU A 127 -2.90 -3.25 -13.22
CA LEU A 127 -4.23 -3.06 -12.65
C LEU A 127 -5.25 -2.90 -13.78
N LEU A 128 -6.42 -3.47 -13.58
CA LEU A 128 -7.63 -3.26 -14.35
C LEU A 128 -8.63 -2.44 -13.53
N LYS A 129 -9.93 -2.51 -13.84
CA LYS A 129 -10.99 -1.88 -13.05
C LYS A 129 -11.45 -2.78 -11.89
N ASP A 130 -12.10 -2.18 -10.89
CA ASP A 130 -12.90 -2.84 -9.85
C ASP A 130 -12.17 -3.93 -9.05
N GLY A 131 -10.87 -3.72 -8.81
CA GLY A 131 -10.04 -4.65 -8.05
C GLY A 131 -9.51 -5.84 -8.86
N TYR A 132 -9.81 -5.89 -10.16
CA TYR A 132 -9.16 -6.83 -11.05
C TYR A 132 -7.77 -6.35 -11.46
N ALA A 133 -6.88 -7.30 -11.61
CA ALA A 133 -5.54 -7.11 -12.15
C ALA A 133 -5.15 -8.34 -12.98
N LYS A 134 -4.15 -8.20 -13.82
CA LYS A 134 -3.61 -9.33 -14.57
C LYS A 134 -2.13 -9.15 -14.87
N ASP A 135 -1.46 -10.26 -15.10
CA ASP A 135 -0.18 -10.31 -15.79
C ASP A 135 -0.30 -11.02 -17.14
N SER A 136 0.78 -11.49 -17.71
CA SER A 136 0.76 -12.21 -18.98
C SER A 136 0.13 -13.61 -18.88
N PHE A 137 0.05 -14.17 -17.68
CA PHE A 137 -0.32 -15.56 -17.46
C PHE A 137 -1.64 -15.69 -16.70
N ASP A 138 -1.86 -14.82 -15.71
CA ASP A 138 -2.93 -14.98 -14.74
C ASP A 138 -3.75 -13.71 -14.55
N VAL A 139 -4.99 -13.91 -14.12
CA VAL A 139 -5.91 -12.85 -13.68
C VAL A 139 -6.07 -12.92 -12.17
N TYR A 140 -6.18 -11.76 -11.54
CA TYR A 140 -6.32 -11.61 -10.10
C TYR A 140 -7.53 -10.73 -9.77
N PHE A 141 -8.19 -11.05 -8.67
CA PHE A 141 -9.24 -10.23 -8.09
C PHE A 141 -8.95 -10.04 -6.59
N TYR A 142 -8.71 -8.80 -6.18
CA TYR A 142 -8.28 -8.47 -4.81
C TYR A 142 -7.18 -9.40 -4.29
N GLY A 143 -6.09 -9.53 -5.05
CA GLY A 143 -4.90 -10.31 -4.69
C GLY A 143 -5.04 -11.83 -4.83
N LYS A 144 -6.22 -12.35 -5.18
CA LYS A 144 -6.45 -13.78 -5.38
C LYS A 144 -6.50 -14.10 -6.87
N LYS A 145 -5.85 -15.18 -7.27
CA LYS A 145 -5.91 -15.70 -8.64
C LYS A 145 -7.35 -16.12 -8.97
N VAL A 146 -7.83 -15.69 -10.13
CA VAL A 146 -9.12 -16.08 -10.70
C VAL A 146 -8.90 -17.35 -11.50
N SER A 147 -9.52 -18.45 -11.05
CA SER A 147 -9.40 -19.75 -11.74
C SER A 147 -9.99 -19.70 -13.15
N ASP A 148 -9.36 -20.39 -14.07
CA ASP A 148 -9.82 -20.63 -15.44
C ASP A 148 -10.00 -19.36 -16.29
N ALA A 149 -9.49 -18.22 -15.83
CA ALA A 149 -9.54 -16.97 -16.57
C ALA A 149 -8.36 -16.85 -17.54
N SER A 150 -8.67 -16.55 -18.80
CA SER A 150 -7.67 -16.33 -19.83
C SER A 150 -7.13 -14.91 -19.78
N ALA A 151 -5.93 -14.71 -19.21
CA ALA A 151 -5.31 -13.39 -19.07
C ALA A 151 -5.14 -12.65 -20.40
N SER A 152 -4.93 -13.35 -21.50
CA SER A 152 -4.70 -12.73 -22.82
C SER A 152 -5.90 -11.92 -23.32
N SER A 153 -7.12 -12.42 -23.13
CA SER A 153 -8.37 -11.82 -23.61
C SER A 153 -9.19 -11.15 -22.49
N PHE A 154 -8.72 -11.19 -21.25
CA PHE A 154 -9.49 -10.70 -20.11
C PHE A 154 -9.66 -9.18 -20.10
N SER A 155 -10.90 -8.75 -19.94
CA SER A 155 -11.32 -7.33 -19.83
C SER A 155 -12.40 -7.17 -18.78
N VAL A 156 -12.57 -5.95 -18.29
CA VAL A 156 -13.62 -5.57 -17.33
C VAL A 156 -14.46 -4.47 -17.95
N ASP A 157 -15.77 -4.61 -17.94
CA ASP A 157 -16.72 -3.64 -18.48
C ASP A 157 -17.04 -2.50 -17.48
N GLU A 158 -17.96 -1.61 -17.86
CA GLU A 158 -18.34 -0.47 -17.03
C GLU A 158 -19.27 -0.85 -15.87
N ASN A 159 -19.90 -2.02 -15.94
CA ASN A 159 -20.84 -2.52 -14.94
C ASN A 159 -20.16 -3.45 -13.91
N GLY A 160 -18.83 -3.62 -14.01
CA GLY A 160 -18.06 -4.49 -13.11
C GLY A 160 -18.09 -5.98 -13.47
N TYR A 161 -18.70 -6.34 -14.62
CA TYR A 161 -18.54 -7.67 -15.18
C TYR A 161 -17.20 -7.78 -15.89
N ALA A 162 -16.62 -8.94 -15.81
CA ALA A 162 -15.39 -9.24 -16.53
C ALA A 162 -15.59 -10.41 -17.48
N HIS A 163 -14.86 -10.39 -18.59
CA HIS A 163 -15.02 -11.35 -19.67
C HIS A 163 -13.66 -11.77 -20.19
N ASP A 164 -13.53 -13.01 -20.55
CA ASP A 164 -12.54 -13.48 -21.48
C ASP A 164 -13.20 -14.14 -22.71
N THR A 165 -12.44 -14.80 -23.56
CA THR A 165 -12.96 -15.43 -24.79
C THR A 165 -14.01 -16.51 -24.49
N PHE A 166 -13.98 -17.10 -23.31
CA PHE A 166 -14.75 -18.30 -23.00
C PHE A 166 -15.79 -18.10 -21.90
N SER A 167 -15.64 -17.06 -21.08
CA SER A 167 -16.38 -16.99 -19.84
C SER A 167 -16.67 -15.57 -19.37
N THR A 168 -17.72 -15.44 -18.59
CA THR A 168 -18.10 -14.21 -17.87
C THR A 168 -17.82 -14.39 -16.38
N TYR A 169 -17.33 -13.32 -15.76
CA TYR A 169 -16.96 -13.29 -14.34
C TYR A 169 -17.62 -12.10 -13.64
N TYR A 170 -17.93 -12.30 -12.36
CA TYR A 170 -18.42 -11.26 -11.49
C TYR A 170 -17.83 -11.42 -10.10
N PHE A 171 -17.28 -10.35 -9.52
CA PHE A 171 -16.54 -10.40 -8.24
C PHE A 171 -15.51 -11.53 -8.17
N GLY A 172 -14.72 -11.69 -9.25
CA GLY A 172 -13.65 -12.69 -9.31
C GLY A 172 -14.13 -14.14 -9.43
N LYS A 173 -15.41 -14.37 -9.69
CA LYS A 173 -15.98 -15.71 -9.87
C LYS A 173 -16.58 -15.86 -11.26
N LYS A 174 -16.35 -16.99 -11.90
CA LYS A 174 -17.01 -17.38 -13.15
C LYS A 174 -18.51 -17.54 -12.90
N ILE A 175 -19.34 -16.93 -13.77
CA ILE A 175 -20.80 -16.94 -13.68
C ILE A 175 -21.49 -17.47 -14.95
N GLY A 176 -20.74 -17.60 -16.04
CA GLY A 176 -21.27 -18.08 -17.32
C GLY A 176 -20.16 -18.42 -18.31
N ASP A 177 -20.50 -19.23 -19.28
CA ASP A 177 -19.69 -19.58 -20.44
C ASP A 177 -20.17 -18.78 -21.65
#